data_ad068e805558befaa2c8c1d654b49918
#
_entry.id   ad068e805558befaa2c8c1d654b49918
#
_cell.length_a   1.000
_cell.length_b   1.000
_cell.length_c   1.000
_cell.angle_alpha   90.00
_cell.angle_beta   90.00
_cell.angle_gamma   90.00
#
_symmetry.space_group_name_H-M   'P 1'
#
loop_
_entity.id
_entity.type
_entity.pdbx_description
1 polymer ?
#
loop_
_entity_poly.entity_id
_entity_poly.type
_entity_poly.pdbx_seq_one_letter_code
_entity_poly.pdbx_strand_id
1 'polypeptide(L)'
;MKTYLVTGAAGFIGANFVKYMLKKYDDIAIVILDKLTYAGNLGTIKEELKDSRVEFVRGDIANAELVSNIFARREIDYVVNFAAESHVDRSITNPQLFLQTNILGTQNMLECAKKAWTTGKDDKGYPTYLPGKKFLQVSTDEVYGSLTKDFDVPQPLHIEDENVRRVVKGRTKIQTYG
;
A
#
# COMPACT_ATOMS: atom_id res chain seq x y z
N MET A 1 9.76 18.31 5.22
CA MET A 1 9.79 17.39 4.07
C MET A 1 9.09 16.10 4.48
N LYS A 2 8.18 15.58 3.67
CA LYS A 2 7.45 14.33 3.95
C LYS A 2 8.08 13.16 3.24
N THR A 3 8.25 12.03 3.93
CA THR A 3 8.88 10.83 3.36
C THR A 3 7.83 9.77 3.03
N TYR A 4 7.84 9.32 1.79
CA TYR A 4 6.97 8.27 1.27
C TYR A 4 7.76 6.96 1.12
N LEU A 5 7.24 5.87 1.64
CA LEU A 5 7.68 4.52 1.29
C LEU A 5 6.73 3.98 0.22
N VAL A 6 7.22 3.81 -1.00
CA VAL A 6 6.43 3.34 -2.15
C VAL A 6 6.92 1.96 -2.54
N THR A 7 6.08 0.95 -2.40
CA THR A 7 6.42 -0.42 -2.79
C THR A 7 5.90 -0.74 -4.18
N GLY A 8 6.52 -1.66 -4.90
CA GLY A 8 6.12 -2.00 -6.27
C GLY A 8 6.28 -0.85 -7.28
N ALA A 9 7.19 0.08 -6.97
CA ALA A 9 7.37 1.31 -7.75
C ALA A 9 8.12 1.10 -9.09
N ALA A 10 8.75 -0.05 -9.30
CA ALA A 10 9.31 -0.43 -10.61
C ALA A 10 8.25 -1.04 -11.55
N GLY A 11 7.03 -1.30 -11.06
CA GLY A 11 5.87 -1.71 -11.85
C GLY A 11 5.19 -0.52 -12.53
N PHE A 12 4.21 -0.79 -13.41
CA PHE A 12 3.57 0.23 -14.25
C PHE A 12 2.88 1.33 -13.43
N ILE A 13 2.01 0.97 -12.49
CA ILE A 13 1.23 1.94 -11.69
C ILE A 13 2.14 2.69 -10.72
N GLY A 14 2.99 1.96 -9.98
CA GLY A 14 3.88 2.56 -8.99
C GLY A 14 4.90 3.53 -9.61
N ALA A 15 5.46 3.21 -10.79
CA ALA A 15 6.37 4.09 -11.51
C ALA A 15 5.70 5.43 -11.91
N ASN A 16 4.47 5.36 -12.43
CA ASN A 16 3.71 6.57 -12.77
C ASN A 16 3.35 7.40 -11.54
N PHE A 17 3.04 6.73 -10.41
CA PHE A 17 2.83 7.43 -9.14
C PHE A 17 4.09 8.18 -8.69
N VAL A 18 5.26 7.54 -8.72
CA VAL A 18 6.54 8.20 -8.35
C VAL A 18 6.81 9.40 -9.24
N LYS A 19 6.67 9.27 -10.56
CA LYS A 19 6.82 10.37 -11.52
C LYS A 19 5.89 11.54 -11.22
N TYR A 20 4.62 11.24 -10.97
CA TYR A 20 3.61 12.23 -10.63
C TYR A 20 3.97 12.98 -9.35
N MET A 21 4.37 12.26 -8.30
CA MET A 21 4.70 12.83 -6.99
C MET A 21 5.91 13.76 -7.08
N LEU A 22 6.99 13.34 -7.72
CA LEU A 22 8.21 14.15 -7.88
C LEU A 22 7.98 15.41 -8.72
N LYS A 23 7.07 15.33 -9.72
CA LYS A 23 6.69 16.48 -10.55
C LYS A 23 5.80 17.47 -9.81
N LYS A 24 4.94 16.97 -8.92
CA LYS A 24 3.91 17.77 -8.24
C LYS A 24 4.40 18.43 -6.96
N TYR A 25 5.33 17.80 -6.24
CA TYR A 25 5.77 18.23 -4.92
C TYR A 25 7.30 18.33 -4.85
N ASP A 26 7.79 19.45 -4.32
CA ASP A 26 9.23 19.70 -4.17
C ASP A 26 9.74 19.31 -2.76
N ASP A 27 8.86 19.27 -1.77
CA ASP A 27 9.18 19.06 -0.36
C ASP A 27 8.96 17.62 0.13
N ILE A 28 9.15 16.65 -0.75
CA ILE A 28 9.00 15.22 -0.45
C ILE A 28 10.31 14.45 -0.67
N ALA A 29 10.42 13.31 0.03
CA ALA A 29 11.39 12.25 -0.25
C ALA A 29 10.65 10.93 -0.53
N ILE A 30 11.19 10.10 -1.39
CA ILE A 30 10.59 8.81 -1.75
C ILE A 30 11.61 7.70 -1.55
N VAL A 31 11.28 6.73 -0.69
CA VAL A 31 11.98 5.46 -0.60
C VAL A 31 11.21 4.43 -1.41
N ILE A 32 11.83 3.90 -2.43
CA ILE A 32 11.26 2.85 -3.28
C ILE A 32 11.70 1.50 -2.75
N LEU A 33 10.77 0.60 -2.49
CA LEU A 33 11.02 -0.81 -2.19
C LEU A 33 10.42 -1.68 -3.28
N ASP A 34 11.26 -2.37 -4.05
CA ASP A 34 10.81 -3.25 -5.12
C ASP A 34 11.66 -4.53 -5.21
N LYS A 35 11.01 -5.66 -5.37
CA LYS A 35 11.67 -6.96 -5.49
C LYS A 35 12.29 -7.19 -6.86
N LEU A 36 11.84 -6.42 -7.87
CA LEU A 36 12.19 -6.58 -9.29
C LEU A 36 11.86 -7.98 -9.81
N THR A 37 10.59 -8.35 -9.67
CA THR A 37 10.03 -9.55 -10.29
C THR A 37 9.82 -9.32 -11.80
N TYR A 38 9.11 -10.20 -12.47
CA TYR A 38 8.81 -10.12 -13.91
C TYR A 38 8.15 -8.79 -14.34
N ALA A 39 7.40 -8.15 -13.45
CA ALA A 39 6.71 -6.88 -13.70
C ALA A 39 7.55 -5.64 -13.34
N GLY A 40 8.64 -5.82 -12.60
CA GLY A 40 9.50 -4.73 -12.14
C GLY A 40 10.61 -4.43 -13.15
N ASN A 41 10.65 -3.20 -13.65
CA ASN A 41 11.67 -2.75 -14.60
C ASN A 41 12.26 -1.41 -14.17
N LEU A 42 13.54 -1.41 -13.78
CA LEU A 42 14.25 -0.18 -13.40
C LEU A 42 14.34 0.84 -14.54
N GLY A 43 14.26 0.40 -15.79
CA GLY A 43 14.21 1.30 -16.94
C GLY A 43 13.01 2.25 -16.90
N THR A 44 11.90 1.82 -16.28
CA THR A 44 10.68 2.62 -16.16
C THR A 44 10.84 3.85 -15.26
N ILE A 45 11.72 3.76 -14.25
CA ILE A 45 12.00 4.81 -13.26
C ILE A 45 13.45 5.31 -13.32
N LYS A 46 14.14 5.09 -14.44
CA LYS A 46 15.57 5.40 -14.60
C LYS A 46 15.91 6.87 -14.32
N GLU A 47 15.06 7.77 -14.77
CA GLU A 47 15.28 9.22 -14.58
C GLU A 47 14.97 9.62 -13.13
N GLU A 48 13.94 9.04 -12.53
CA GLU A 48 13.56 9.29 -11.14
C GLU A 48 14.64 8.81 -10.16
N LEU A 49 15.36 7.74 -10.49
CA LEU A 49 16.49 7.24 -9.68
C LEU A 49 17.70 8.19 -9.64
N LYS A 50 17.76 9.20 -10.51
CA LYS A 50 18.78 10.24 -10.48
C LYS A 50 18.41 11.42 -9.58
N ASP A 51 17.15 11.52 -9.19
CA ASP A 51 16.66 12.58 -8.30
C ASP A 51 17.17 12.33 -6.87
N SER A 52 17.80 13.32 -6.29
CA SER A 52 18.38 13.23 -4.93
C SER A 52 17.35 12.98 -3.83
N ARG A 53 16.07 13.16 -4.12
CA ARG A 53 14.94 12.87 -3.23
C ARG A 53 14.52 11.41 -3.25
N VAL A 54 15.08 10.59 -4.15
CA VAL A 54 14.69 9.19 -4.35
C VAL A 54 15.78 8.26 -3.87
N GLU A 55 15.41 7.32 -3.02
CA GLU A 55 16.25 6.18 -2.60
C GLU A 55 15.61 4.88 -3.10
N PHE A 56 16.42 4.00 -3.69
CA PHE A 56 15.96 2.69 -4.13
C PHE A 56 16.50 1.58 -3.24
N VAL A 57 15.60 0.74 -2.74
CA VAL A 57 15.91 -0.47 -1.99
C VAL A 57 15.39 -1.68 -2.75
N ARG A 58 16.28 -2.59 -3.16
CA ARG A 58 15.87 -3.86 -3.74
C ARG A 58 15.49 -4.83 -2.64
N GLY A 59 14.24 -5.29 -2.62
CA GLY A 59 13.81 -6.27 -1.62
C GLY A 59 12.35 -6.63 -1.67
N ASP A 60 12.01 -7.63 -0.87
CA ASP A 60 10.66 -8.18 -0.74
C ASP A 60 9.93 -7.54 0.44
N ILE A 61 8.68 -7.12 0.24
CA ILE A 61 7.81 -6.62 1.32
C ILE A 61 7.54 -7.68 2.39
N ALA A 62 7.69 -8.97 2.08
CA ALA A 62 7.58 -10.07 3.04
C ALA A 62 8.83 -10.26 3.92
N ASN A 63 9.94 -9.56 3.61
CA ASN A 63 11.15 -9.60 4.44
C ASN A 63 11.02 -8.63 5.63
N ALA A 64 10.67 -9.16 6.79
CA ALA A 64 10.41 -8.37 7.99
C ALA A 64 11.63 -7.58 8.48
N GLU A 65 12.81 -8.15 8.40
CA GLU A 65 14.05 -7.49 8.81
C GLU A 65 14.36 -6.28 7.90
N LEU A 66 14.27 -6.48 6.58
CA LEU A 66 14.51 -5.41 5.61
C LEU A 66 13.53 -4.25 5.80
N VAL A 67 12.23 -4.56 5.88
CA VAL A 67 11.19 -3.53 6.05
C VAL A 67 11.36 -2.80 7.38
N SER A 68 11.62 -3.52 8.47
CA SER A 68 11.90 -2.92 9.78
C SER A 68 13.11 -1.99 9.75
N ASN A 69 14.18 -2.38 9.05
CA ASN A 69 15.37 -1.56 8.86
C ASN A 69 15.10 -0.28 8.06
N ILE A 70 14.20 -0.31 7.07
CA ILE A 70 13.78 0.89 6.33
C ILE A 70 13.11 1.88 7.28
N PHE A 71 12.14 1.42 8.09
CA PHE A 71 11.46 2.28 9.07
C PHE A 71 12.41 2.78 10.18
N ALA A 72 13.42 2.01 10.57
CA ALA A 72 14.41 2.43 11.58
C ALA A 72 15.37 3.50 11.06
N ARG A 73 15.71 3.47 9.77
CA ARG A 73 16.68 4.41 9.15
C ARG A 73 16.03 5.67 8.59
N ARG A 74 14.74 5.64 8.33
CA ARG A 74 13.98 6.74 7.71
C ARG A 74 12.71 7.02 8.50
N GLU A 75 12.46 8.28 8.74
CA GLU A 75 11.18 8.71 9.29
C GLU A 75 10.12 8.67 8.19
N ILE A 76 9.46 7.52 8.03
CA ILE A 76 8.40 7.34 7.04
C ILE A 76 7.11 8.00 7.52
N ASP A 77 6.54 8.90 6.71
CA ASP A 77 5.26 9.54 6.97
C ASP A 77 4.11 8.79 6.29
N TYR A 78 4.33 8.35 5.05
CA TYR A 78 3.30 7.71 4.24
C TYR A 78 3.83 6.42 3.62
N VAL A 79 3.04 5.38 3.69
CA VAL A 79 3.25 4.14 2.93
C VAL A 79 2.22 4.07 1.81
N VAL A 80 2.69 3.81 0.59
CA VAL A 80 1.83 3.51 -0.56
C VAL A 80 2.24 2.15 -1.11
N ASN A 81 1.42 1.14 -0.82
CA ASN A 81 1.73 -0.24 -1.16
C ASN A 81 1.08 -0.63 -2.50
N PHE A 82 1.90 -0.62 -3.57
CA PHE A 82 1.53 -1.15 -4.89
C PHE A 82 2.06 -2.57 -5.12
N ALA A 83 2.96 -3.06 -4.25
CA ALA A 83 3.54 -4.38 -4.41
C ALA A 83 2.46 -5.45 -4.26
N ALA A 84 2.24 -6.19 -5.33
CA ALA A 84 1.29 -7.28 -5.38
C ALA A 84 1.64 -8.24 -6.54
N GLU A 85 1.24 -9.49 -6.41
CA GLU A 85 1.07 -10.42 -7.51
C GLU A 85 -0.38 -10.29 -8.02
N SER A 86 -0.57 -9.95 -9.30
CA SER A 86 -1.88 -9.66 -9.89
C SER A 86 -2.19 -10.45 -11.18
N HIS A 87 -1.27 -11.27 -11.67
CA HIS A 87 -1.45 -12.00 -12.92
C HIS A 87 -2.27 -13.28 -12.70
N VAL A 88 -3.53 -13.30 -13.18
CA VAL A 88 -4.52 -14.35 -12.93
C VAL A 88 -3.99 -15.76 -13.22
N ASP A 89 -3.40 -16.01 -14.42
CA ASP A 89 -2.91 -17.36 -14.78
C ASP A 89 -1.81 -17.85 -13.85
N ARG A 90 -1.00 -16.94 -13.33
CA ARG A 90 0.03 -17.28 -12.33
C ARG A 90 -0.58 -17.61 -10.97
N SER A 91 -1.72 -17.05 -10.62
CA SER A 91 -2.40 -17.40 -9.38
C SER A 91 -2.91 -18.85 -9.36
N ILE A 92 -3.25 -19.37 -10.53
CA ILE A 92 -3.68 -20.76 -10.71
C ILE A 92 -2.48 -21.72 -10.61
N THR A 93 -1.36 -21.36 -11.24
CA THR A 93 -0.18 -22.24 -11.31
C THR A 93 0.72 -22.14 -10.06
N ASN A 94 0.76 -21.00 -9.39
CA ASN A 94 1.56 -20.77 -8.19
C ASN A 94 0.81 -19.90 -7.15
N PRO A 95 -0.24 -20.42 -6.52
CA PRO A 95 -1.04 -19.66 -5.55
C PRO A 95 -0.26 -19.25 -4.31
N GLN A 96 0.75 -20.00 -3.90
CA GLN A 96 1.57 -19.68 -2.72
C GLN A 96 2.30 -18.35 -2.86
N LEU A 97 2.75 -18.01 -4.07
CA LEU A 97 3.40 -16.72 -4.31
C LEU A 97 2.45 -15.54 -4.04
N PHE A 98 1.18 -15.70 -4.40
CA PHE A 98 0.13 -14.69 -4.14
C PHE A 98 -0.15 -14.55 -2.64
N LEU A 99 -0.26 -15.65 -1.91
CA LEU A 99 -0.43 -15.64 -0.45
C LEU A 99 0.77 -14.95 0.21
N GLN A 100 1.97 -15.30 -0.20
CA GLN A 100 3.20 -14.72 0.37
C GLN A 100 3.30 -13.21 0.10
N THR A 101 3.06 -12.77 -1.11
CA THR A 101 3.19 -11.35 -1.46
C THR A 101 1.98 -10.54 -0.98
N ASN A 102 0.75 -10.95 -1.35
CA ASN A 102 -0.42 -10.11 -1.16
C ASN A 102 -0.96 -10.16 0.28
N ILE A 103 -0.77 -11.28 0.98
CA ILE A 103 -1.24 -11.43 2.36
C ILE A 103 -0.10 -11.21 3.34
N LEU A 104 0.91 -12.09 3.34
CA LEU A 104 1.99 -12.00 4.33
C LEU A 104 2.86 -10.77 4.13
N GLY A 105 3.16 -10.38 2.89
CA GLY A 105 3.90 -9.15 2.59
C GLY A 105 3.15 -7.91 3.03
N THR A 106 1.85 -7.80 2.74
CA THR A 106 1.03 -6.67 3.19
C THR A 106 0.89 -6.63 4.71
N GLN A 107 0.67 -7.78 5.35
CA GLN A 107 0.62 -7.88 6.81
C GLN A 107 1.95 -7.43 7.44
N ASN A 108 3.09 -7.85 6.90
CA ASN A 108 4.40 -7.41 7.37
C ASN A 108 4.59 -5.90 7.25
N MET A 109 4.21 -5.30 6.13
CA MET A 109 4.25 -3.84 5.92
C MET A 109 3.40 -3.10 6.96
N LEU A 110 2.19 -3.59 7.23
CA LEU A 110 1.29 -3.01 8.22
C LEU A 110 1.85 -3.11 9.65
N GLU A 111 2.43 -4.26 10.03
CA GLU A 111 3.02 -4.45 11.36
C GLU A 111 4.27 -3.58 11.55
N CYS A 112 5.12 -3.44 10.53
CA CYS A 112 6.27 -2.55 10.60
C CYS A 112 5.86 -1.08 10.72
N ALA A 113 4.87 -0.64 9.94
CA ALA A 113 4.32 0.71 10.02
C ALA A 113 3.68 0.98 11.39
N LYS A 114 2.83 0.06 11.86
CA LYS A 114 2.21 0.11 13.17
C LYS A 114 3.25 0.23 14.29
N LYS A 115 4.27 -0.61 14.27
CA LYS A 115 5.36 -0.58 15.26
C LYS A 115 6.10 0.75 15.25
N ALA A 116 6.43 1.27 14.06
CA ALA A 116 7.17 2.52 13.91
C ALA A 116 6.36 3.77 14.33
N TRP A 117 5.03 3.73 14.14
CA TRP A 117 4.15 4.87 14.41
C TRP A 117 3.43 4.83 15.76
N THR A 118 3.50 3.72 16.51
CA THR A 118 2.88 3.61 17.83
C THR A 118 3.60 4.52 18.83
N THR A 119 2.82 5.33 19.55
CA THR A 119 3.32 6.24 20.61
C THR A 119 3.04 5.74 22.02
N GLY A 120 2.09 4.82 22.17
CA GLY A 120 1.68 4.29 23.46
C GLY A 120 0.31 3.65 23.39
N LYS A 121 -0.45 3.75 24.48
CA LYS A 121 -1.83 3.28 24.58
C LYS A 121 -2.70 4.37 25.19
N ASP A 122 -3.96 4.43 24.81
CA ASP A 122 -4.97 5.26 25.44
C ASP A 122 -5.47 4.66 26.77
N ASP A 123 -6.39 5.36 27.44
CA ASP A 123 -6.97 4.97 28.73
C ASP A 123 -7.76 3.63 28.65
N LYS A 124 -8.13 3.21 27.44
CA LYS A 124 -8.84 1.94 27.17
C LYS A 124 -7.90 0.81 26.77
N GLY A 125 -6.58 1.09 26.70
CA GLY A 125 -5.56 0.12 26.31
C GLY A 125 -5.36 -0.04 24.80
N TYR A 126 -6.01 0.76 23.95
CA TYR A 126 -5.80 0.75 22.50
C TYR A 126 -4.52 1.51 22.12
N PRO A 127 -3.78 1.05 21.09
CA PRO A 127 -2.58 1.73 20.64
C PRO A 127 -2.89 3.14 20.10
N THR A 128 -2.06 4.10 20.48
CA THR A 128 -2.06 5.46 19.93
C THR A 128 -0.93 5.61 18.92
N TYR A 129 -1.11 6.49 17.94
CA TYR A 129 -0.20 6.63 16.81
C TYR A 129 0.24 8.08 16.61
N LEU A 130 1.43 8.24 16.01
CA LEU A 130 1.91 9.54 15.54
C LEU A 130 0.89 10.19 14.59
N PRO A 131 0.53 11.46 14.79
CA PRO A 131 -0.44 12.14 13.95
C PRO A 131 0.08 12.33 12.52
N GLY A 132 -0.83 12.29 11.55
CA GLY A 132 -0.53 12.56 10.15
C GLY A 132 0.15 11.42 9.39
N LYS A 133 0.46 10.28 10.03
CA LYS A 133 0.97 9.08 9.35
C LYS A 133 -0.18 8.35 8.63
N LYS A 134 0.10 7.80 7.44
CA LYS A 134 -0.94 7.10 6.66
C LYS A 134 -0.36 5.89 5.95
N PHE A 135 -1.14 4.82 5.91
CA PHE A 135 -0.90 3.64 5.09
C PHE A 135 -2.01 3.53 4.05
N LEU A 136 -1.61 3.53 2.77
CA LEU A 136 -2.50 3.32 1.63
C LEU A 136 -2.20 1.96 1.00
N GLN A 137 -3.16 1.05 1.06
CA GLN A 137 -3.13 -0.19 0.29
C GLN A 137 -3.85 0.02 -1.03
N VAL A 138 -3.14 -0.12 -2.13
CA VAL A 138 -3.77 -0.16 -3.45
C VAL A 138 -4.30 -1.57 -3.69
N SER A 139 -5.58 -1.66 -3.92
CA SER A 139 -6.32 -2.91 -4.11
C SER A 139 -6.95 -2.94 -5.50
N THR A 140 -7.68 -4.00 -5.82
CA THR A 140 -8.36 -4.20 -7.09
C THR A 140 -9.87 -4.33 -6.88
N ASP A 141 -10.65 -4.20 -7.93
CA ASP A 141 -12.10 -4.32 -7.91
C ASP A 141 -12.57 -5.77 -7.69
N GLU A 142 -11.76 -6.76 -8.04
CA GLU A 142 -12.07 -8.18 -7.80
C GLU A 142 -12.33 -8.50 -6.32
N VAL A 143 -11.80 -7.71 -5.40
CA VAL A 143 -12.08 -7.84 -3.96
C VAL A 143 -13.57 -7.69 -3.64
N TYR A 144 -14.30 -6.95 -4.46
CA TYR A 144 -15.74 -6.71 -4.30
C TYR A 144 -16.63 -7.64 -5.12
N GLY A 145 -16.02 -8.54 -5.91
CA GLY A 145 -16.73 -9.48 -6.79
C GLY A 145 -17.26 -8.83 -8.07
N SER A 146 -17.97 -9.62 -8.86
CA SER A 146 -18.58 -9.16 -10.11
C SER A 146 -19.77 -8.25 -9.82
N LEU A 147 -19.81 -7.11 -10.49
CA LEU A 147 -21.02 -6.29 -10.54
C LEU A 147 -22.06 -7.02 -11.40
N THR A 148 -23.18 -7.45 -10.82
CA THR A 148 -24.32 -7.94 -11.59
C THR A 148 -24.99 -6.76 -12.29
N LYS A 149 -25.56 -7.00 -13.49
CA LYS A 149 -26.27 -5.96 -14.25
C LYS A 149 -27.49 -5.41 -13.52
N ASP A 150 -28.05 -6.20 -12.63
CA ASP A 150 -29.09 -5.78 -11.71
C ASP A 150 -28.40 -5.35 -10.42
N PHE A 151 -28.42 -4.06 -10.13
CA PHE A 151 -27.93 -3.45 -8.89
C PHE A 151 -28.81 -3.90 -7.70
N ASP A 152 -28.87 -5.18 -7.44
CA ASP A 152 -29.18 -5.66 -6.11
C ASP A 152 -27.94 -5.36 -5.26
N VAL A 153 -27.92 -4.14 -4.74
CA VAL A 153 -27.00 -3.79 -3.64
C VAL A 153 -27.23 -4.87 -2.58
N PRO A 154 -26.22 -5.69 -2.24
CA PRO A 154 -26.38 -6.65 -1.16
C PRO A 154 -26.97 -5.90 0.02
N GLN A 155 -28.11 -6.39 0.54
CA GLN A 155 -28.74 -5.83 1.73
C GLN A 155 -27.62 -5.59 2.73
N PRO A 156 -27.43 -4.37 3.26
CA PRO A 156 -26.31 -4.08 4.14
C PRO A 156 -26.34 -5.13 5.24
N LEU A 157 -25.26 -5.87 5.40
CA LEU A 157 -25.02 -6.69 6.58
C LEU A 157 -25.54 -5.90 7.77
N HIS A 158 -26.36 -6.50 8.61
CA HIS A 158 -26.91 -5.89 9.81
C HIS A 158 -25.73 -5.55 10.73
N ILE A 159 -25.11 -4.41 10.47
CA ILE A 159 -23.97 -3.93 11.24
C ILE A 159 -24.55 -3.09 12.36
N GLU A 160 -24.56 -3.64 13.55
CA GLU A 160 -25.05 -2.98 14.76
C GLU A 160 -24.17 -1.80 15.17
N ASP A 161 -22.88 -1.84 14.80
CA ASP A 161 -21.93 -0.75 15.10
C ASP A 161 -22.08 0.40 14.08
N GLU A 162 -22.53 1.55 14.58
CA GLU A 162 -22.77 2.75 13.78
C GLU A 162 -21.48 3.34 13.18
N ASN A 163 -20.31 3.11 13.78
CA ASN A 163 -19.03 3.55 13.24
C ASN A 163 -18.64 2.72 12.01
N VAL A 164 -18.89 1.42 12.04
CA VAL A 164 -18.68 0.53 10.89
C VAL A 164 -19.68 0.87 9.78
N ARG A 165 -20.95 1.19 10.10
CA ARG A 165 -21.93 1.71 9.15
C ARG A 165 -21.46 2.97 8.42
N ARG A 166 -20.84 3.92 9.12
CA ARG A 166 -20.31 5.15 8.52
C ARG A 166 -19.18 4.87 7.53
N VAL A 167 -18.29 3.95 7.86
CA VAL A 167 -17.19 3.55 6.97
C VAL A 167 -17.72 2.88 5.70
N VAL A 168 -18.70 1.99 5.81
CA VAL A 168 -19.31 1.30 4.65
C VAL A 168 -20.11 2.30 3.79
N LYS A 169 -20.91 3.19 4.38
CA LYS A 169 -21.62 4.25 3.64
C LYS A 169 -20.68 5.25 2.96
N GLY A 170 -19.53 5.56 3.57
CA GLY A 170 -18.50 6.41 2.96
C GLY A 170 -17.86 5.78 1.73
N ARG A 171 -17.71 4.46 1.69
CA ARG A 171 -17.15 3.72 0.55
C ARG A 171 -18.11 3.62 -0.63
N THR A 172 -19.41 3.45 -0.39
CA THR A 172 -20.43 3.42 -1.45
C THR A 172 -20.57 4.75 -2.20
N LYS A 173 -20.19 5.88 -1.61
CA LYS A 173 -20.18 7.18 -2.31
C LYS A 173 -19.00 7.35 -3.27
N ILE A 174 -17.93 6.57 -3.15
CA ILE A 174 -16.75 6.63 -4.04
C ILE A 174 -16.96 5.85 -5.33
N GLN A 175 -17.92 4.92 -5.36
CA GLN A 175 -18.24 4.11 -6.55
C GLN A 175 -19.10 4.81 -7.61
N THR A 176 -19.53 6.05 -7.38
CA THR A 176 -20.38 6.79 -8.33
C THR A 176 -19.64 7.72 -9.29
N TYR A 177 -18.32 7.62 -9.39
CA TYR A 177 -17.53 8.32 -10.41
C TYR A 177 -16.93 7.29 -11.37
N GLY A 178 -17.78 6.79 -12.25
CA GLY A 178 -17.37 6.15 -13.48
C GLY A 178 -17.24 7.20 -14.59
#